data_31ebfb0175096ed0d84d29d94202c2a4
#
_entry.id   31ebfb0175096ed0d84d29d94202c2a4
#
_cell.length_a   1.000
_cell.length_b   1.000
_cell.length_c   1.000
_cell.angle_alpha   90.00
_cell.angle_beta   90.00
_cell.angle_gamma   90.00
#
_symmetry.space_group_name_H-M   'P 1'
#
loop_
_entity.id
_entity.type
_entity.pdbx_description
1 polymer ?
#
loop_
_entity_poly.entity_id
_entity_poly.type
_entity_poly.pdbx_seq_one_letter_code
_entity_poly.pdbx_strand_id
1 'polypeptide(L)'
;LGVFQLVKEHAPNLPIHVSTQANNTNWMSVKTWKDMGAKRVILAREVSLKEIKTIREKVPDVEIEVFIHGAMCMAYSGRWLLSNYFTNRDSNRGICAQDCRWNYKVIAEGHEDKGAHDIVEEHGETFIFNAKDLCSIEFIDQIIEAGVNSLKIEGRMKSIYYNSTVVKQYKRALDSYY
;
A
#
# COMPACT_ATOMS: atom_id res chain seq x y z
N LEU A 1 -1.13 17.71 2.73
CA LEU A 1 -0.80 18.68 3.80
C LEU A 1 -1.97 19.59 4.13
N GLY A 2 -2.64 20.21 3.15
CA GLY A 2 -3.72 21.16 3.40
C GLY A 2 -4.85 20.64 4.31
N VAL A 3 -5.37 19.44 4.01
CA VAL A 3 -6.40 18.80 4.87
C VAL A 3 -5.86 18.54 6.28
N PHE A 4 -4.61 18.15 6.41
CA PHE A 4 -3.97 17.94 7.71
C PHE A 4 -3.99 19.23 8.56
N GLN A 5 -3.63 20.36 7.97
CA GLN A 5 -3.63 21.65 8.64
C GLN A 5 -5.06 22.09 9.02
N LEU A 6 -6.01 21.96 8.10
CA LEU A 6 -7.42 22.27 8.39
C LEU A 6 -7.98 21.45 9.56
N VAL A 7 -7.66 20.15 9.62
CA VAL A 7 -8.10 19.31 10.75
C VAL A 7 -7.46 19.78 12.06
N LYS A 8 -6.18 20.12 12.06
CA LYS A 8 -5.52 20.66 13.27
C LYS A 8 -6.12 21.98 13.74
N GLU A 9 -6.51 22.83 12.81
CA GLU A 9 -7.11 24.14 13.12
C GLU A 9 -8.54 24.01 13.65
N HIS A 10 -9.37 23.18 13.01
CA HIS A 10 -10.82 23.14 13.27
C HIS A 10 -11.26 21.98 14.18
N ALA A 11 -10.43 20.95 14.30
CA ALA A 11 -10.70 19.76 15.13
C ALA A 11 -9.42 19.25 15.81
N PRO A 12 -8.77 20.05 16.68
CA PRO A 12 -7.44 19.76 17.22
C PRO A 12 -7.36 18.46 18.04
N ASN A 13 -8.47 17.98 18.57
CA ASN A 13 -8.55 16.74 19.34
C ASN A 13 -8.78 15.49 18.48
N LEU A 14 -9.00 15.64 17.15
CA LEU A 14 -9.21 14.52 16.26
C LEU A 14 -7.87 13.84 15.97
N PRO A 15 -7.71 12.51 16.23
CA PRO A 15 -6.49 11.79 15.90
C PRO A 15 -6.33 11.70 14.38
N ILE A 16 -5.19 12.17 13.86
CA ILE A 16 -4.91 12.19 12.44
C ILE A 16 -4.05 10.99 12.06
N HIS A 17 -4.50 10.23 11.07
CA HIS A 17 -3.76 9.13 10.46
C HIS A 17 -3.29 9.53 9.07
N VAL A 18 -1.97 9.44 8.84
CA VAL A 18 -1.37 9.79 7.55
C VAL A 18 -1.42 8.59 6.62
N SER A 19 -2.05 8.77 5.47
CA SER A 19 -2.23 7.71 4.47
C SER A 19 -0.91 7.25 3.85
N THR A 20 -0.85 5.99 3.40
CA THR A 20 0.22 5.46 2.55
C THR A 20 0.46 6.30 1.28
N GLN A 21 -0.55 7.05 0.82
CA GLN A 21 -0.42 7.97 -0.31
C GLN A 21 0.53 9.15 -0.06
N ALA A 22 0.94 9.38 1.18
CA ALA A 22 2.02 10.32 1.53
C ALA A 22 3.42 9.73 1.26
N ASN A 23 3.52 8.47 0.84
CA ASN A 23 4.76 7.77 0.47
C ASN A 23 5.83 7.78 1.59
N ASN A 24 5.41 7.37 2.79
CA ASN A 24 6.30 7.30 3.95
C ASN A 24 7.19 6.05 3.85
N THR A 25 8.41 6.23 3.38
CA THR A 25 9.39 5.16 3.11
C THR A 25 10.56 5.12 4.10
N ASN A 26 10.68 6.09 5.00
CA ASN A 26 11.80 6.18 5.92
C ASN A 26 11.42 6.85 7.24
N TRP A 27 12.28 6.67 8.26
CA TRP A 27 12.04 7.18 9.61
C TRP A 27 11.94 8.71 9.68
N MET A 28 12.64 9.46 8.81
CA MET A 28 12.63 10.93 8.84
C MET A 28 11.25 11.45 8.39
N SER A 29 10.65 10.88 7.34
CA SER A 29 9.30 11.26 6.92
C SER A 29 8.27 10.94 8.01
N VAL A 30 8.40 9.79 8.67
CA VAL A 30 7.53 9.40 9.79
C VAL A 30 7.69 10.35 10.98
N LYS A 31 8.94 10.71 11.31
CA LYS A 31 9.23 11.70 12.35
C LYS A 31 8.61 13.05 12.04
N THR A 32 8.74 13.52 10.82
CA THR A 32 8.15 14.79 10.38
C THR A 32 6.63 14.81 10.60
N TRP A 33 5.92 13.75 10.19
CA TRP A 33 4.47 13.65 10.42
C TRP A 33 4.12 13.60 11.91
N LYS A 34 4.88 12.86 12.71
CA LYS A 34 4.73 12.81 14.17
C LYS A 34 4.92 14.20 14.79
N ASP A 35 5.98 14.92 14.40
CA ASP A 35 6.28 16.26 14.92
C ASP A 35 5.19 17.28 14.52
N MET A 36 4.55 17.09 13.38
CA MET A 36 3.35 17.82 12.98
C MET A 36 2.10 17.44 13.77
N GLY A 37 2.11 16.36 14.52
CA GLY A 37 1.00 15.90 15.37
C GLY A 37 0.17 14.76 14.81
N ALA A 38 0.70 13.99 13.85
CA ALA A 38 0.05 12.76 13.41
C ALA A 38 0.09 11.70 14.52
N LYS A 39 -1.03 11.03 14.74
CA LYS A 39 -1.17 9.93 15.71
C LYS A 39 -0.66 8.62 15.11
N ARG A 40 -0.93 8.37 13.83
CA ARG A 40 -0.55 7.15 13.11
C ARG A 40 -0.01 7.48 11.72
N VAL A 41 0.98 6.71 11.27
CA VAL A 41 1.49 6.79 9.92
C VAL A 41 1.39 5.43 9.24
N ILE A 42 0.70 5.39 8.10
CA ILE A 42 0.63 4.21 7.24
C ILE A 42 1.85 4.22 6.34
N LEU A 43 2.72 3.22 6.48
CA LEU A 43 3.94 3.11 5.68
C LEU A 43 3.63 2.75 4.23
N ALA A 44 4.56 3.11 3.34
CA ALA A 44 4.55 2.63 1.97
C ALA A 44 4.80 1.11 1.94
N ARG A 45 4.26 0.43 0.91
CA ARG A 45 4.36 -1.03 0.79
C ARG A 45 5.77 -1.52 0.47
N GLU A 46 6.62 -0.62 0.02
CA GLU A 46 8.01 -0.85 -0.33
C GLU A 46 8.95 -0.95 0.88
N VAL A 47 8.45 -0.59 2.07
CA VAL A 47 9.26 -0.56 3.30
C VAL A 47 9.50 -1.98 3.81
N SER A 48 10.77 -2.34 3.95
CA SER A 48 11.20 -3.65 4.46
C SER A 48 11.03 -3.77 5.99
N LEU A 49 11.01 -5.01 6.50
CA LEU A 49 10.98 -5.27 7.95
C LEU A 49 12.14 -4.59 8.70
N LYS A 50 13.33 -4.55 8.10
CA LYS A 50 14.50 -3.86 8.67
C LYS A 50 14.24 -2.36 8.82
N GLU A 51 13.66 -1.75 7.82
CA GLU A 51 13.31 -0.33 7.86
C GLU A 51 12.21 -0.05 8.86
N ILE A 52 11.20 -0.93 8.98
CA ILE A 52 10.14 -0.83 10.00
C ILE A 52 10.76 -0.82 11.40
N LYS A 53 11.68 -1.75 11.70
CA LYS A 53 12.42 -1.78 12.98
C LYS A 53 13.18 -0.47 13.22
N THR A 54 13.89 0.02 12.20
CA THR A 54 14.61 1.30 12.28
C THR A 54 13.66 2.48 12.54
N ILE A 55 12.48 2.50 11.88
CA ILE A 55 11.46 3.53 12.11
C ILE A 55 10.97 3.46 13.56
N ARG A 56 10.66 2.26 14.05
CA ARG A 56 10.21 2.06 15.45
C ARG A 56 11.25 2.52 16.46
N GLU A 57 12.52 2.19 16.26
CA GLU A 57 13.62 2.62 17.13
C GLU A 57 13.80 4.14 17.15
N LYS A 58 13.72 4.78 15.99
CA LYS A 58 13.94 6.23 15.84
C LYS A 58 12.73 7.08 16.23
N VAL A 59 11.52 6.52 16.11
CA VAL A 59 10.25 7.24 16.32
C VAL A 59 9.30 6.35 17.15
N PRO A 60 9.60 6.11 18.44
CA PRO A 60 8.85 5.15 19.27
C PRO A 60 7.41 5.59 19.58
N ASP A 61 7.14 6.90 19.59
CA ASP A 61 5.88 7.48 20.08
C ASP A 61 4.80 7.66 19.01
N VAL A 62 4.99 7.11 17.80
CA VAL A 62 4.00 7.14 16.73
C VAL A 62 3.43 5.76 16.48
N GLU A 63 2.14 5.66 16.18
CA GLU A 63 1.57 4.40 15.74
C GLU A 63 1.96 4.13 14.28
N ILE A 64 2.44 2.91 14.02
CA ILE A 64 2.81 2.44 12.70
C ILE A 64 1.74 1.48 12.18
N GLU A 65 1.26 1.73 10.97
CA GLU A 65 0.37 0.82 10.25
C GLU A 65 1.05 0.35 8.97
N VAL A 66 0.96 -0.95 8.66
CA VAL A 66 1.53 -1.54 7.44
C VAL A 66 0.49 -2.37 6.69
N PHE A 67 0.60 -2.42 5.38
CA PHE A 67 -0.15 -3.40 4.60
C PHE A 67 0.45 -4.78 4.78
N ILE A 68 -0.43 -5.77 4.99
CA ILE A 68 -0.06 -7.17 5.17
C ILE A 68 -0.64 -8.07 4.08
N HIS A 69 -1.68 -7.61 3.36
CA HIS A 69 -2.33 -8.42 2.34
C HIS A 69 -3.03 -7.57 1.28
N GLY A 70 -3.09 -8.11 0.06
CA GLY A 70 -3.86 -7.58 -1.05
C GLY A 70 -3.02 -6.91 -2.12
N ALA A 71 -3.66 -6.09 -2.94
CA ALA A 71 -3.06 -5.54 -4.13
C ALA A 71 -1.84 -4.66 -3.85
N MET A 72 -0.72 -4.99 -4.48
CA MET A 72 0.43 -4.10 -4.58
C MET A 72 0.20 -3.06 -5.69
N CYS A 73 0.73 -1.87 -5.51
CA CYS A 73 0.73 -0.83 -6.53
C CYS A 73 1.99 -0.91 -7.39
N MET A 74 1.86 -0.76 -8.72
CA MET A 74 3.01 -0.71 -9.64
C MET A 74 3.82 0.59 -9.53
N ALA A 75 3.19 1.65 -9.04
CA ALA A 75 3.83 2.92 -8.75
C ALA A 75 3.79 3.20 -7.25
N TYR A 76 4.47 4.24 -6.82
CA TYR A 76 4.24 4.80 -5.49
C TYR A 76 2.74 5.01 -5.28
N SER A 77 2.24 4.67 -4.11
CA SER A 77 0.81 4.68 -3.80
C SER A 77 0.16 6.02 -4.17
N GLY A 78 -0.89 5.96 -5.00
CA GLY A 78 -1.61 7.14 -5.47
C GLY A 78 -0.95 7.91 -6.63
N ARG A 79 0.17 7.43 -7.17
CA ARG A 79 0.89 8.09 -8.29
C ARG A 79 0.62 7.46 -9.66
N TRP A 80 -0.20 6.44 -9.73
CA TRP A 80 -0.57 5.76 -10.97
C TRP A 80 -1.66 6.54 -11.72
N LEU A 81 -1.34 7.07 -12.90
CA LEU A 81 -2.23 7.95 -13.66
C LEU A 81 -3.15 7.20 -14.63
N LEU A 82 -2.79 6.00 -15.07
CA LEU A 82 -3.58 5.27 -16.08
C LEU A 82 -4.99 4.93 -15.58
N SER A 83 -5.19 4.75 -14.28
CA SER A 83 -6.52 4.56 -13.70
C SER A 83 -7.45 5.73 -14.03
N ASN A 84 -6.97 6.97 -13.91
CA ASN A 84 -7.74 8.13 -14.33
C ASN A 84 -7.94 8.17 -15.83
N TYR A 85 -6.88 7.93 -16.59
CA TYR A 85 -6.92 7.96 -18.06
C TYR A 85 -7.96 6.99 -18.63
N PHE A 86 -7.99 5.74 -18.16
CA PHE A 86 -8.90 4.72 -18.68
C PHE A 86 -10.32 4.77 -18.08
N THR A 87 -10.48 5.23 -16.83
CA THR A 87 -11.73 5.06 -16.09
C THR A 87 -12.24 6.31 -15.39
N ASN A 88 -11.55 7.45 -15.51
CA ASN A 88 -11.80 8.68 -14.73
C ASN A 88 -11.77 8.46 -13.21
N ARG A 89 -11.02 7.45 -12.73
CA ARG A 89 -10.89 7.13 -11.30
C ARG A 89 -9.49 7.47 -10.81
N ASP A 90 -9.40 8.50 -9.98
CA ASP A 90 -8.14 9.00 -9.46
C ASP A 90 -7.53 8.08 -8.39
N SER A 91 -6.34 7.55 -8.64
CA SER A 91 -5.60 6.72 -7.68
C SER A 91 -5.26 7.49 -6.40
N ASN A 92 -4.96 8.78 -6.51
CA ASN A 92 -4.62 9.64 -5.36
C ASN A 92 -5.85 9.99 -4.48
N ARG A 93 -7.06 9.76 -4.97
CA ARG A 93 -8.31 9.87 -4.20
C ARG A 93 -8.74 8.53 -3.60
N GLY A 94 -7.92 7.50 -3.75
CA GLY A 94 -8.22 6.16 -3.24
C GLY A 94 -9.30 5.42 -4.02
N ILE A 95 -9.62 5.80 -5.25
CA ILE A 95 -10.62 5.14 -6.10
C ILE A 95 -10.01 4.42 -7.30
N CYS A 96 -8.74 4.03 -7.22
CA CYS A 96 -8.01 3.32 -8.26
C CYS A 96 -8.79 2.10 -8.79
N ALA A 97 -8.84 1.96 -10.12
CA ALA A 97 -9.48 0.83 -10.79
C ALA A 97 -8.63 -0.43 -10.82
N GLN A 98 -7.36 -0.35 -10.37
CA GLN A 98 -6.36 -1.42 -10.47
C GLN A 98 -6.12 -1.89 -11.92
N ASP A 99 -6.15 -0.95 -12.84
CA ASP A 99 -5.91 -1.17 -14.27
C ASP A 99 -4.52 -1.78 -14.55
N CYS A 100 -3.54 -1.58 -13.67
CA CYS A 100 -2.25 -2.27 -13.74
C CYS A 100 -2.35 -3.81 -13.67
N ARG A 101 -3.53 -4.36 -13.38
CA ARG A 101 -3.82 -5.80 -13.36
C ARG A 101 -4.66 -6.28 -14.54
N TRP A 102 -4.97 -5.39 -15.47
CA TRP A 102 -5.66 -5.75 -16.70
C TRP A 102 -4.69 -6.41 -17.68
N ASN A 103 -5.24 -7.17 -18.61
CA ASN A 103 -4.47 -7.70 -19.73
C ASN A 103 -4.18 -6.59 -20.73
N TYR A 104 -2.92 -6.43 -21.08
CA TYR A 104 -2.47 -5.48 -22.07
C TYR A 104 -1.79 -6.19 -23.22
N LYS A 105 -1.84 -5.54 -24.38
CA LYS A 105 -1.07 -5.94 -25.56
C LYS A 105 -0.18 -4.79 -26.00
N VAL A 106 1.01 -5.09 -26.46
CA VAL A 106 1.93 -4.12 -27.03
C VAL A 106 1.93 -4.24 -28.53
N ILE A 107 1.83 -3.11 -29.21
CA ILE A 107 2.05 -2.99 -30.66
C ILE A 107 3.29 -2.11 -30.83
N ALA A 108 4.30 -2.61 -31.56
CA ALA A 108 5.48 -1.83 -31.84
C ALA A 108 5.17 -0.85 -33.00
N GLU A 109 5.39 0.44 -32.75
CA GLU A 109 5.23 1.47 -33.76
C GLU A 109 6.15 1.18 -34.94
N GLY A 110 5.62 1.26 -36.17
CA GLY A 110 6.33 0.91 -37.42
C GLY A 110 6.43 -0.60 -37.70
N HIS A 111 5.82 -1.43 -36.86
CA HIS A 111 5.78 -2.89 -37.00
C HIS A 111 4.38 -3.46 -36.74
N GLU A 112 3.34 -2.71 -37.06
CA GLU A 112 1.93 -3.06 -36.82
C GLU A 112 1.53 -4.34 -37.58
N ASP A 113 2.25 -4.65 -38.69
CA ASP A 113 2.12 -5.89 -39.47
C ASP A 113 2.42 -7.16 -38.66
N LYS A 114 3.18 -7.05 -37.58
CA LYS A 114 3.47 -8.16 -36.65
C LYS A 114 2.38 -8.40 -35.60
N GLY A 115 1.35 -7.53 -35.61
CA GLY A 115 0.21 -7.65 -34.70
C GLY A 115 0.51 -7.23 -33.26
N ALA A 116 -0.49 -7.45 -32.39
CA ALA A 116 -0.40 -7.15 -30.97
C ALA A 116 0.20 -8.34 -30.22
N HIS A 117 1.21 -8.08 -29.40
CA HIS A 117 1.89 -9.08 -28.58
C HIS A 117 1.38 -9.02 -27.14
N ASP A 118 1.11 -10.18 -26.55
CA ASP A 118 0.77 -10.28 -25.11
C ASP A 118 2.03 -9.94 -24.28
N ILE A 119 1.81 -9.22 -23.20
CA ILE A 119 2.84 -8.96 -22.21
C ILE A 119 2.76 -10.07 -21.20
N VAL A 120 3.75 -10.99 -21.24
CA VAL A 120 3.79 -12.17 -20.36
C VAL A 120 5.01 -12.14 -19.46
N GLU A 121 4.85 -12.60 -18.21
CA GLU A 121 5.94 -12.82 -17.26
C GLU A 121 6.52 -14.22 -17.35
N GLU A 122 7.82 -14.33 -17.58
CA GLU A 122 8.57 -15.54 -17.29
C GLU A 122 9.91 -15.23 -16.61
N HIS A 123 10.21 -16.00 -15.53
CA HIS A 123 11.51 -16.07 -14.85
C HIS A 123 12.10 -14.76 -14.27
N GLY A 124 11.26 -13.83 -13.83
CA GLY A 124 11.72 -12.69 -13.00
C GLY A 124 12.12 -11.45 -13.78
N GLU A 125 11.80 -11.38 -15.06
CA GLU A 125 11.98 -10.20 -15.88
C GLU A 125 10.63 -9.61 -16.34
N THR A 126 10.53 -8.37 -16.10
CA THR A 126 9.63 -7.29 -16.55
C THR A 126 8.22 -7.64 -16.98
N PHE A 127 7.32 -7.45 -16.04
CA PHE A 127 5.89 -7.29 -16.30
C PHE A 127 5.58 -5.82 -16.26
N ILE A 128 5.11 -5.26 -17.36
CA ILE A 128 4.88 -3.83 -17.38
C ILE A 128 3.80 -3.46 -16.37
N PHE A 129 2.85 -4.35 -16.03
CA PHE A 129 1.71 -3.97 -15.19
C PHE A 129 1.19 -5.00 -14.18
N ASN A 130 1.83 -6.12 -13.95
CA ASN A 130 1.25 -7.17 -13.08
C ASN A 130 2.02 -7.38 -11.76
N ALA A 131 1.79 -6.54 -10.76
CA ALA A 131 2.28 -6.80 -9.41
C ALA A 131 1.49 -7.94 -8.75
N LYS A 132 2.19 -8.95 -8.18
CA LYS A 132 1.57 -9.99 -7.35
C LYS A 132 0.91 -9.36 -6.11
N ASP A 133 -0.11 -10.02 -5.56
CA ASP A 133 -0.70 -9.61 -4.29
C ASP A 133 0.32 -9.80 -3.16
N LEU A 134 0.38 -8.84 -2.24
CA LEU A 134 1.10 -9.00 -0.99
C LEU A 134 0.41 -10.09 -0.16
N CYS A 135 1.19 -10.97 0.44
CA CYS A 135 0.73 -11.93 1.44
C CYS A 135 1.82 -12.11 2.49
N SER A 136 1.60 -11.57 3.68
CA SER A 136 2.57 -11.57 4.77
C SER A 136 2.18 -12.52 5.92
N ILE A 137 1.28 -13.48 5.68
CA ILE A 137 0.76 -14.34 6.74
C ILE A 137 1.87 -15.19 7.38
N GLU A 138 2.86 -15.61 6.61
CA GLU A 138 4.01 -16.38 7.08
C GLU A 138 5.04 -15.58 7.87
N PHE A 139 4.91 -14.25 7.86
CA PHE A 139 5.83 -13.32 8.52
C PHE A 139 5.12 -12.43 9.57
N ILE A 140 3.92 -12.83 9.99
CA ILE A 140 3.09 -12.00 10.88
C ILE A 140 3.76 -11.76 12.24
N ASP A 141 4.43 -12.76 12.76
CA ASP A 141 5.26 -12.71 13.95
C ASP A 141 6.34 -11.64 13.86
N GLN A 142 7.10 -11.65 12.78
CA GLN A 142 8.18 -10.68 12.52
C GLN A 142 7.64 -9.24 12.38
N ILE A 143 6.44 -9.08 11.80
CA ILE A 143 5.79 -7.77 11.68
C ILE A 143 5.38 -7.25 13.06
N ILE A 144 4.84 -8.11 13.91
CA ILE A 144 4.46 -7.77 15.29
C ILE A 144 5.70 -7.40 16.10
N GLU A 145 6.75 -8.23 16.04
CA GLU A 145 8.03 -7.99 16.72
C GLU A 145 8.75 -6.72 16.22
N ALA A 146 8.51 -6.30 14.98
CA ALA A 146 8.99 -5.02 14.47
C ALA A 146 8.28 -3.81 15.10
N GLY A 147 7.28 -4.03 15.96
CA GLY A 147 6.58 -2.98 16.70
C GLY A 147 5.46 -2.30 15.90
N VAL A 148 4.87 -2.99 14.94
CA VAL A 148 3.71 -2.49 14.19
C VAL A 148 2.46 -2.47 15.07
N ASN A 149 1.68 -1.39 15.03
CA ASN A 149 0.48 -1.22 15.85
C ASN A 149 -0.81 -1.59 15.11
N SER A 150 -0.79 -1.56 13.79
CA SER A 150 -1.99 -1.78 12.97
C SER A 150 -1.64 -2.52 11.68
N LEU A 151 -2.43 -3.53 11.37
CA LEU A 151 -2.29 -4.39 10.21
C LEU A 151 -3.40 -4.09 9.21
N LYS A 152 -3.02 -3.74 7.98
CA LYS A 152 -3.98 -3.31 6.95
C LYS A 152 -4.10 -4.32 5.82
N ILE A 153 -5.33 -4.66 5.48
CA ILE A 153 -5.68 -5.51 4.34
C ILE A 153 -6.26 -4.62 3.23
N GLU A 154 -5.73 -4.73 2.02
CA GLU A 154 -6.31 -4.11 0.83
C GLU A 154 -7.28 -5.09 0.19
N GLY A 155 -8.53 -4.69 0.09
CA GLY A 155 -9.60 -5.53 -0.47
C GLY A 155 -10.71 -4.74 -1.14
N ARG A 156 -10.51 -3.46 -1.49
CA ARG A 156 -11.55 -2.60 -2.06
C ARG A 156 -12.17 -3.17 -3.32
N MET A 157 -11.35 -3.68 -4.23
CA MET A 157 -11.80 -4.26 -5.50
C MET A 157 -12.05 -5.77 -5.42
N LYS A 158 -12.00 -6.33 -4.23
CA LYS A 158 -12.18 -7.77 -3.97
C LYS A 158 -13.61 -8.07 -3.51
N SER A 159 -14.03 -9.32 -3.65
CA SER A 159 -15.35 -9.78 -3.17
C SER A 159 -15.42 -9.80 -1.64
N ILE A 160 -16.64 -9.79 -1.10
CA ILE A 160 -16.89 -9.97 0.33
C ILE A 160 -16.32 -11.29 0.82
N TYR A 161 -16.44 -12.35 0.03
CA TYR A 161 -15.88 -13.68 0.34
C TYR A 161 -14.36 -13.63 0.50
N TYR A 162 -13.65 -12.97 -0.44
CA TYR A 162 -12.20 -12.78 -0.34
C TYR A 162 -11.83 -12.05 0.96
N ASN A 163 -12.45 -10.91 1.21
CA ASN A 163 -12.15 -10.10 2.40
C ASN A 163 -12.41 -10.86 3.69
N SER A 164 -13.55 -11.56 3.79
CA SER A 164 -13.91 -12.37 4.96
C SER A 164 -12.92 -13.50 5.20
N THR A 165 -12.49 -14.19 4.13
CA THR A 165 -11.54 -15.29 4.22
C THR A 165 -10.18 -14.79 4.68
N VAL A 166 -9.67 -13.72 4.08
CA VAL A 166 -8.37 -13.14 4.43
C VAL A 166 -8.36 -12.66 5.88
N VAL A 167 -9.36 -11.87 6.29
CA VAL A 167 -9.47 -11.39 7.68
C VAL A 167 -9.51 -12.54 8.67
N LYS A 168 -10.29 -13.60 8.38
CA LYS A 168 -10.38 -14.79 9.23
C LYS A 168 -9.04 -15.49 9.40
N GLN A 169 -8.24 -15.62 8.32
CA GLN A 169 -6.94 -16.29 8.41
C GLN A 169 -5.92 -15.45 9.19
N TYR A 170 -5.86 -14.16 8.95
CA TYR A 170 -4.99 -13.28 9.76
C TYR A 170 -5.41 -13.23 11.22
N LYS A 171 -6.71 -13.22 11.52
CA LYS A 171 -7.19 -13.29 12.91
C LYS A 171 -6.72 -14.58 13.59
N ARG A 172 -6.82 -15.73 12.90
CA ARG A 172 -6.33 -17.02 13.43
C ARG A 172 -4.81 -17.00 13.67
N ALA A 173 -4.04 -16.44 12.73
CA ALA A 173 -2.59 -16.32 12.88
C ALA A 173 -2.23 -15.45 14.10
N LEU A 174 -2.92 -14.34 14.30
CA LEU A 174 -2.76 -13.48 15.49
C LEU A 174 -3.14 -14.19 16.77
N ASP A 175 -4.28 -14.90 16.80
CA ASP A 175 -4.72 -15.67 17.98
C ASP A 175 -3.76 -16.81 18.35
N SER A 176 -2.98 -17.30 17.38
CA SER A 176 -1.96 -18.33 17.63
C SER A 176 -0.64 -17.73 18.11
N TYR A 177 -0.41 -16.44 17.88
CA TYR A 177 0.79 -15.73 18.34
C TYR A 177 0.66 -15.27 19.80
N TYR A 178 -0.54 -14.84 20.22
CA TYR A 178 -0.86 -14.39 21.60
C TYR A 178 -1.42 -15.51 22.45
#